data_0e46141787b723b924bd1a9b686efc6d
#
_entry.id   0e46141787b723b924bd1a9b686efc6d
#
_cell.length_a   1.000
_cell.length_b   1.000
_cell.length_c   1.000
_cell.angle_alpha   90.00
_cell.angle_beta   90.00
_cell.angle_gamma   90.00
#
_symmetry.space_group_name_H-M   'P 1'
#
loop_
_entity.id
_entity.type
_entity.pdbx_description
1 polymer ?
#
loop_
_entity_poly.entity_id
_entity_poly.type
_entity_poly.pdbx_seq_one_letter_code
_entity_poly.pdbx_strand_id
1 'polypeptide(L)'
;MLQNCLRSFAISLTALIISLSAWAQSPAAPADLDSYVAASMKTFDVPGIAVAIVKDGKIVVAKGYGARKLGEATPVDEFTMFGIGSNTKAFTTTALAMLIDEGKLSWDDPVYQRLPGFVMYDPYVSHEMTIRDLVTHRSGMGLGEGDLLVFPHTTYTREEIIYKLRFMKPASSFRSRYAYDNLLYMTAGQIIPAVTGTSWDDYIRLHIFGPLGMNHSNVSTTLYKNGDNYAYPHSRVDGKWQVIAFESLDNAGPAGAINSCAADMAKWVQLQLNRESS
;
A
#
# COMPACT_ATOMS: atom_id res chain seq x y z
N MET A 1 30.16 49.02 38.50
CA MET A 1 30.11 47.55 38.28
C MET A 1 28.68 46.97 38.25
N LEU A 2 27.79 47.34 39.16
CA LEU A 2 26.41 46.79 39.20
C LEU A 2 25.54 47.11 37.95
N GLN A 3 25.67 48.29 37.37
CA GLN A 3 24.87 48.71 36.20
C GLN A 3 25.24 47.92 34.91
N ASN A 4 26.50 47.51 34.76
CA ASN A 4 26.92 46.73 33.62
C ASN A 4 26.50 45.24 33.73
N CYS A 5 26.42 44.68 34.95
CA CYS A 5 25.89 43.36 35.20
C CYS A 5 24.38 43.26 34.91
N LEU A 6 23.61 44.27 35.27
CA LEU A 6 22.16 44.31 35.01
C LEU A 6 21.85 44.42 33.52
N ARG A 7 22.63 45.20 32.76
CA ARG A 7 22.47 45.31 31.30
C ARG A 7 22.82 44.00 30.56
N SER A 8 23.87 43.33 30.96
CA SER A 8 24.27 42.03 30.39
C SER A 8 23.24 40.93 30.70
N PHE A 9 22.63 40.95 31.89
CA PHE A 9 21.60 39.99 32.28
C PHE A 9 20.30 40.22 31.50
N ALA A 10 19.90 41.50 31.29
CA ALA A 10 18.72 41.86 30.51
C ALA A 10 18.86 41.47 29.04
N ILE A 11 20.04 41.67 28.42
CA ILE A 11 20.32 41.28 27.01
C ILE A 11 20.31 39.79 26.88
N SER A 12 20.89 39.02 27.82
CA SER A 12 20.90 37.56 27.79
C SER A 12 19.48 36.96 27.96
N LEU A 13 18.64 37.57 28.80
CA LEU A 13 17.25 37.14 29.00
C LEU A 13 16.37 37.43 27.77
N THR A 14 16.59 38.57 27.11
CA THR A 14 15.85 38.92 25.88
C THR A 14 16.28 38.01 24.70
N ALA A 15 17.57 37.69 24.60
CA ALA A 15 18.06 36.72 23.60
C ALA A 15 17.51 35.28 23.85
N LEU A 16 17.36 34.88 25.10
CA LEU A 16 16.79 33.58 25.47
C LEU A 16 15.28 33.51 25.15
N ILE A 17 14.55 34.59 25.33
CA ILE A 17 13.11 34.66 25.01
C ILE A 17 12.89 34.67 23.47
N ILE A 18 13.77 35.27 22.69
CA ILE A 18 13.69 35.30 21.23
C ILE A 18 14.05 33.91 20.66
N SER A 19 14.96 33.18 21.28
CA SER A 19 15.31 31.82 20.87
C SER A 19 14.23 30.75 21.19
N LEU A 20 13.35 31.03 22.17
CA LEU A 20 12.20 30.18 22.50
C LEU A 20 10.98 30.40 21.59
N SER A 21 11.00 31.45 20.76
CA SER A 21 9.90 31.76 19.84
C SER A 21 10.09 31.23 18.41
N ALA A 22 11.07 30.39 18.18
CA ALA A 22 11.04 29.51 17.01
C ALA A 22 9.93 28.49 17.24
N TRP A 23 8.69 28.92 17.25
CA TRP A 23 7.52 28.06 17.21
C TRP A 23 7.66 27.25 15.91
N ALA A 24 7.92 25.95 16.02
CA ALA A 24 7.74 25.08 14.91
C ALA A 24 6.29 25.28 14.45
N GLN A 25 6.10 26.01 13.36
CA GLN A 25 4.77 26.17 12.78
C GLN A 25 4.23 24.77 12.57
N SER A 26 3.06 24.51 13.14
CA SER A 26 2.39 23.23 12.89
C SER A 26 2.33 23.03 11.38
N PRO A 27 2.71 21.86 10.87
CA PRO A 27 2.68 21.62 9.44
C PRO A 27 1.27 21.90 8.92
N ALA A 28 1.16 22.80 7.94
CA ALA A 28 -0.10 23.17 7.33
C ALA A 28 -0.24 22.57 5.94
N ALA A 29 -1.47 22.38 5.50
CA ALA A 29 -1.76 22.02 4.11
C ALA A 29 -1.30 23.13 3.16
N PRO A 30 -0.86 22.79 1.91
CA PRO A 30 -0.63 23.79 0.87
C PRO A 30 -1.86 24.67 0.66
N ALA A 31 -1.68 25.99 0.59
CA ALA A 31 -2.80 26.93 0.49
C ALA A 31 -3.59 26.80 -0.82
N ASP A 32 -2.95 26.31 -1.87
CA ASP A 32 -3.52 26.10 -3.21
C ASP A 32 -4.00 24.65 -3.46
N LEU A 33 -4.01 23.80 -2.44
CA LEU A 33 -4.34 22.36 -2.58
C LEU A 33 -5.67 22.14 -3.29
N ASP A 34 -6.72 22.83 -2.90
CA ASP A 34 -8.05 22.60 -3.46
C ASP A 34 -8.11 22.97 -4.96
N SER A 35 -7.49 24.08 -5.33
CA SER A 35 -7.41 24.50 -6.74
C SER A 35 -6.52 23.57 -7.57
N TYR A 36 -5.42 23.09 -6.98
CA TYR A 36 -4.53 22.11 -7.62
C TYR A 36 -5.23 20.78 -7.87
N VAL A 37 -5.96 20.24 -6.88
CA VAL A 37 -6.74 19.01 -7.03
C VAL A 37 -7.85 19.18 -8.06
N ALA A 38 -8.57 20.30 -8.04
CA ALA A 38 -9.62 20.58 -9.05
C ALA A 38 -9.06 20.63 -10.47
N ALA A 39 -7.89 21.27 -10.67
CA ALA A 39 -7.20 21.30 -11.96
C ALA A 39 -6.73 19.89 -12.39
N SER A 40 -6.22 19.09 -11.45
CA SER A 40 -5.79 17.70 -11.70
C SER A 40 -6.97 16.82 -12.11
N MET A 41 -8.10 16.91 -11.40
CA MET A 41 -9.33 16.18 -11.75
C MET A 41 -9.78 16.48 -13.17
N LYS A 42 -9.74 17.75 -13.55
CA LYS A 42 -10.09 18.18 -14.92
C LYS A 42 -9.10 17.67 -15.96
N THR A 43 -7.79 17.72 -15.65
CA THR A 43 -6.71 17.30 -16.56
C THR A 43 -6.77 15.80 -16.84
N PHE A 44 -6.97 15.00 -15.80
CA PHE A 44 -7.04 13.54 -15.91
C PHE A 44 -8.45 13.01 -16.14
N ASP A 45 -9.45 13.90 -16.19
CA ASP A 45 -10.86 13.58 -16.43
C ASP A 45 -11.36 12.47 -15.48
N VAL A 46 -11.13 12.65 -14.19
CA VAL A 46 -11.54 11.68 -13.16
C VAL A 46 -12.70 12.24 -12.32
N PRO A 47 -13.71 11.40 -11.97
CA PRO A 47 -14.92 11.87 -11.28
C PRO A 47 -14.69 12.21 -9.81
N GLY A 48 -13.69 11.60 -9.16
CA GLY A 48 -13.41 11.81 -7.74
C GLY A 48 -11.99 11.42 -7.35
N ILE A 49 -11.47 12.09 -6.33
CA ILE A 49 -10.13 11.87 -5.75
C ILE A 49 -10.23 11.97 -4.23
N ALA A 50 -9.48 11.15 -3.51
CA ALA A 50 -9.19 11.34 -2.09
C ALA A 50 -7.69 11.62 -1.91
N VAL A 51 -7.36 12.60 -1.07
CA VAL A 51 -5.98 13.05 -0.82
C VAL A 51 -5.67 13.00 0.67
N ALA A 52 -4.52 12.46 1.02
CA ALA A 52 -3.94 12.58 2.35
C ALA A 52 -2.52 13.15 2.26
N ILE A 53 -2.17 14.02 3.21
CA ILE A 53 -0.83 14.58 3.35
C ILE A 53 -0.37 14.35 4.79
N VAL A 54 0.79 13.72 4.92
CA VAL A 54 1.49 13.57 6.20
C VAL A 54 2.79 14.35 6.11
N LYS A 55 3.00 15.23 7.09
CA LYS A 55 4.21 16.06 7.17
C LYS A 55 4.71 16.12 8.62
N ASP A 56 6.01 15.92 8.80
CA ASP A 56 6.64 15.94 10.12
C ASP A 56 5.94 15.02 11.14
N GLY A 57 5.60 13.79 10.69
CA GLY A 57 4.90 12.78 11.48
C GLY A 57 3.43 13.08 11.80
N LYS A 58 2.84 14.16 11.24
CA LYS A 58 1.44 14.57 11.49
C LYS A 58 0.60 14.49 10.21
N ILE A 59 -0.63 14.02 10.35
CA ILE A 59 -1.63 14.10 9.29
C ILE A 59 -2.11 15.55 9.18
N VAL A 60 -1.81 16.22 8.07
CA VAL A 60 -2.19 17.63 7.84
C VAL A 60 -3.40 17.76 6.91
N VAL A 61 -3.65 16.73 6.09
CA VAL A 61 -4.83 16.64 5.22
C VAL A 61 -5.30 15.18 5.17
N ALA A 62 -6.63 14.99 5.24
CA ALA A 62 -7.34 13.82 4.74
C ALA A 62 -8.66 14.36 4.18
N LYS A 63 -8.84 14.35 2.84
CA LYS A 63 -9.96 15.04 2.20
C LYS A 63 -10.35 14.36 0.89
N GLY A 64 -11.65 14.33 0.61
CA GLY A 64 -12.22 13.89 -0.66
C GLY A 64 -12.65 15.04 -1.55
N TYR A 65 -12.71 14.80 -2.86
CA TYR A 65 -13.12 15.74 -3.89
C TYR A 65 -13.92 15.01 -4.98
N GLY A 66 -14.93 15.69 -5.54
CA GLY A 66 -15.76 15.14 -6.61
C GLY A 66 -16.76 14.09 -6.12
N ALA A 67 -17.17 13.17 -7.00
CA ALA A 67 -18.22 12.20 -6.75
C ALA A 67 -17.70 10.76 -6.72
N ARG A 68 -18.32 9.91 -5.89
CA ARG A 68 -18.00 8.48 -5.79
C ARG A 68 -18.39 7.70 -7.05
N LYS A 69 -19.40 8.18 -7.76
CA LYS A 69 -19.97 7.53 -8.94
C LYS A 69 -20.37 8.56 -9.97
N LEU A 70 -19.98 8.35 -11.20
CA LEU A 70 -20.34 9.23 -12.30
C LEU A 70 -21.88 9.29 -12.46
N GLY A 71 -22.41 10.52 -12.59
CA GLY A 71 -23.84 10.76 -12.72
C GLY A 71 -24.61 10.83 -11.39
N GLU A 72 -23.94 10.61 -10.25
CA GLU A 72 -24.52 10.78 -8.92
C GLU A 72 -23.84 11.94 -8.18
N ALA A 73 -24.60 12.62 -7.29
CA ALA A 73 -24.09 13.77 -6.52
C ALA A 73 -23.40 13.36 -5.21
N THR A 74 -23.33 12.06 -4.90
CA THR A 74 -22.75 11.58 -3.65
C THR A 74 -21.25 11.87 -3.61
N PRO A 75 -20.76 12.71 -2.67
CA PRO A 75 -19.38 13.17 -2.68
C PRO A 75 -18.41 12.08 -2.25
N VAL A 76 -17.16 12.21 -2.71
CA VAL A 76 -16.01 11.56 -2.09
C VAL A 76 -15.66 12.34 -0.82
N ASP A 77 -15.41 11.65 0.28
CA ASP A 77 -14.90 12.17 1.54
C ASP A 77 -13.60 11.45 1.96
N GLU A 78 -13.06 11.79 3.12
CA GLU A 78 -11.83 11.20 3.64
C GLU A 78 -11.96 9.71 3.99
N PHE A 79 -13.17 9.21 4.16
CA PHE A 79 -13.49 7.80 4.48
C PHE A 79 -13.96 7.00 3.28
N THR A 80 -14.09 7.61 2.11
CA THR A 80 -14.47 6.91 0.89
C THR A 80 -13.39 5.90 0.52
N MET A 81 -13.76 4.62 0.46
CA MET A 81 -12.86 3.52 0.10
C MET A 81 -12.59 3.48 -1.40
N PHE A 82 -11.34 3.28 -1.75
CA PHE A 82 -10.84 3.03 -3.10
C PHE A 82 -10.02 1.74 -3.08
N GLY A 83 -10.03 0.98 -4.15
CA GLY A 83 -9.01 -0.05 -4.36
C GLY A 83 -7.64 0.61 -4.48
N ILE A 84 -6.70 0.28 -3.59
CA ILE A 84 -5.36 0.89 -3.60
C ILE A 84 -4.39 0.15 -4.52
N GLY A 85 -4.86 -0.92 -5.16
CA GLY A 85 -4.09 -1.70 -6.12
C GLY A 85 -2.75 -2.14 -5.55
N SER A 86 -1.69 -1.98 -6.31
CA SER A 86 -0.35 -2.45 -5.96
C SER A 86 0.31 -1.76 -4.75
N ASN A 87 -0.29 -0.73 -4.15
CA ASN A 87 0.13 -0.28 -2.82
C ASN A 87 -0.05 -1.38 -1.76
N THR A 88 -0.93 -2.36 -2.01
CA THR A 88 -1.09 -3.59 -1.22
C THR A 88 0.23 -4.33 -0.99
N LYS A 89 1.15 -4.29 -1.95
CA LYS A 89 2.45 -4.97 -1.87
C LYS A 89 3.29 -4.50 -0.67
N ALA A 90 3.18 -3.23 -0.32
CA ALA A 90 3.87 -2.69 0.85
C ALA A 90 3.35 -3.33 2.15
N PHE A 91 2.05 -3.58 2.25
CA PHE A 91 1.45 -4.28 3.40
C PHE A 91 1.91 -5.74 3.46
N THR A 92 1.94 -6.44 2.34
CA THR A 92 2.46 -7.82 2.28
C THR A 92 3.92 -7.89 2.70
N THR A 93 4.76 -6.97 2.22
CA THR A 93 6.18 -6.91 2.59
C THR A 93 6.35 -6.58 4.08
N THR A 94 5.54 -5.66 4.62
CA THR A 94 5.56 -5.34 6.06
C THR A 94 5.14 -6.54 6.91
N ALA A 95 4.12 -7.28 6.50
CA ALA A 95 3.71 -8.50 7.21
C ALA A 95 4.84 -9.54 7.26
N LEU A 96 5.59 -9.72 6.17
CA LEU A 96 6.78 -10.57 6.17
C LEU A 96 7.89 -10.01 7.06
N ALA A 97 8.13 -8.69 7.03
CA ALA A 97 9.12 -8.05 7.90
C ALA A 97 8.81 -8.25 9.38
N MET A 98 7.54 -8.15 9.78
CA MET A 98 7.11 -8.44 11.15
C MET A 98 7.45 -9.88 11.57
N LEU A 99 7.23 -10.87 10.71
CA LEU A 99 7.58 -12.26 10.97
C LEU A 99 9.10 -12.46 11.06
N ILE A 100 9.88 -11.67 10.34
CA ILE A 100 11.35 -11.67 10.40
C ILE A 100 11.81 -11.05 11.72
N ASP A 101 11.23 -9.93 12.14
CA ASP A 101 11.55 -9.29 13.43
C ASP A 101 11.20 -10.20 14.62
N GLU A 102 10.16 -11.03 14.47
CA GLU A 102 9.80 -12.08 15.43
C GLU A 102 10.72 -13.32 15.39
N GLY A 103 11.70 -13.36 14.49
CA GLY A 103 12.63 -14.48 14.31
C GLY A 103 12.01 -15.74 13.68
N LYS A 104 10.80 -15.64 13.10
CA LYS A 104 10.09 -16.76 12.45
C LYS A 104 10.56 -17.01 11.02
N LEU A 105 11.10 -15.99 10.37
CA LEU A 105 11.58 -15.99 9.00
C LEU A 105 12.92 -15.25 8.88
N SER A 106 13.61 -15.46 7.76
CA SER A 106 14.70 -14.60 7.27
C SER A 106 14.40 -14.17 5.84
N TRP A 107 14.84 -12.95 5.46
CA TRP A 107 14.75 -12.51 4.05
C TRP A 107 15.47 -13.47 3.10
N ASP A 108 16.50 -14.16 3.58
CA ASP A 108 17.33 -15.05 2.79
C ASP A 108 16.93 -16.54 2.92
N ASP A 109 15.81 -16.82 3.59
CA ASP A 109 15.23 -18.17 3.61
C ASP A 109 14.84 -18.59 2.19
N PRO A 110 15.22 -19.80 1.74
CA PRO A 110 14.75 -20.36 0.49
C PRO A 110 13.24 -20.58 0.51
N VAL A 111 12.55 -20.11 -0.54
CA VAL A 111 11.08 -20.18 -0.63
C VAL A 111 10.57 -21.62 -0.50
N TYR A 112 11.24 -22.58 -1.17
CA TYR A 112 10.81 -23.98 -1.18
C TYR A 112 10.81 -24.63 0.22
N GLN A 113 11.62 -24.11 1.17
CA GLN A 113 11.62 -24.61 2.55
C GLN A 113 10.42 -24.11 3.35
N ARG A 114 9.90 -22.94 3.02
CA ARG A 114 8.77 -22.31 3.71
C ARG A 114 7.44 -22.61 3.04
N LEU A 115 7.45 -22.85 1.72
CA LEU A 115 6.29 -23.17 0.90
C LEU A 115 6.56 -24.46 0.13
N PRO A 116 6.29 -25.64 0.74
CA PRO A 116 6.48 -26.92 0.05
C PRO A 116 5.67 -26.99 -1.24
N GLY A 117 6.30 -27.43 -2.33
CA GLY A 117 5.68 -27.48 -3.64
C GLY A 117 5.88 -26.22 -4.51
N PHE A 118 6.52 -25.17 -3.99
CA PHE A 118 6.98 -24.05 -4.80
C PHE A 118 8.02 -24.51 -5.82
N VAL A 119 7.75 -24.27 -7.10
CA VAL A 119 8.62 -24.64 -8.23
C VAL A 119 8.53 -23.56 -9.29
N MET A 120 9.67 -23.05 -9.73
CA MET A 120 9.80 -22.20 -10.92
C MET A 120 10.12 -23.05 -12.15
N TYR A 121 10.07 -22.48 -13.34
CA TYR A 121 10.43 -23.19 -14.58
C TYR A 121 11.85 -23.76 -14.54
N ASP A 122 12.80 -22.99 -14.04
CA ASP A 122 14.19 -23.41 -13.87
C ASP A 122 14.38 -24.06 -12.49
N PRO A 123 14.85 -25.31 -12.42
CA PRO A 123 15.13 -25.99 -11.15
C PRO A 123 16.17 -25.25 -10.28
N TYR A 124 17.18 -24.62 -10.88
CA TYR A 124 18.14 -23.80 -10.16
C TYR A 124 17.45 -22.60 -9.47
N VAL A 125 16.61 -21.87 -10.22
CA VAL A 125 15.85 -20.74 -9.65
C VAL A 125 14.88 -21.21 -8.57
N SER A 126 14.26 -22.37 -8.74
CA SER A 126 13.36 -22.95 -7.71
C SER A 126 14.09 -23.16 -6.37
N HIS A 127 15.35 -23.57 -6.43
CA HIS A 127 16.16 -23.85 -5.23
C HIS A 127 16.78 -22.56 -4.64
N GLU A 128 17.21 -21.64 -5.47
CA GLU A 128 17.94 -20.44 -5.06
C GLU A 128 17.06 -19.24 -4.71
N MET A 129 15.75 -19.27 -5.06
CA MET A 129 14.84 -18.16 -4.80
C MET A 129 14.59 -18.00 -3.31
N THR A 130 14.83 -16.80 -2.81
CA THR A 130 14.62 -16.42 -1.42
C THR A 130 13.34 -15.60 -1.25
N ILE A 131 12.88 -15.42 0.00
CA ILE A 131 11.75 -14.55 0.32
C ILE A 131 12.02 -13.13 -0.17
N ARG A 132 13.26 -12.65 -0.07
CA ARG A 132 13.70 -11.36 -0.63
C ARG A 132 13.46 -11.26 -2.13
N ASP A 133 13.76 -12.30 -2.88
CA ASP A 133 13.59 -12.31 -4.33
C ASP A 133 12.12 -12.19 -4.75
N LEU A 134 11.18 -12.76 -3.97
CA LEU A 134 9.74 -12.66 -4.24
C LEU A 134 9.25 -11.20 -4.26
N VAL A 135 9.84 -10.32 -3.45
CA VAL A 135 9.38 -8.94 -3.27
C VAL A 135 10.24 -7.89 -3.97
N THR A 136 11.22 -8.30 -4.78
CA THR A 136 12.17 -7.38 -5.43
C THR A 136 12.06 -7.33 -6.96
N HIS A 137 11.10 -8.06 -7.56
CA HIS A 137 10.82 -8.02 -9.00
C HIS A 137 12.03 -8.37 -9.89
N ARG A 138 12.82 -9.36 -9.51
CA ARG A 138 14.02 -9.78 -10.26
C ARG A 138 14.13 -11.30 -10.44
N SER A 139 12.99 -11.95 -10.58
CA SER A 139 12.87 -13.41 -10.72
C SER A 139 13.45 -13.98 -12.02
N GLY A 140 13.59 -13.16 -13.04
CA GLY A 140 13.87 -13.60 -14.42
C GLY A 140 12.61 -13.72 -15.27
N MET A 141 11.41 -13.73 -14.68
CA MET A 141 10.15 -13.70 -15.42
C MET A 141 10.01 -12.39 -16.20
N GLY A 142 9.16 -12.39 -17.24
CA GLY A 142 8.85 -11.20 -18.02
C GLY A 142 7.98 -10.20 -17.23
N LEU A 143 7.95 -8.95 -17.70
CA LEU A 143 7.08 -7.92 -17.13
C LEU A 143 5.61 -8.35 -17.25
N GLY A 144 4.90 -8.45 -16.12
CA GLY A 144 3.50 -8.89 -16.07
C GLY A 144 3.28 -10.35 -16.49
N GLU A 145 4.32 -11.16 -16.50
CA GLU A 145 4.20 -12.60 -16.83
C GLU A 145 3.20 -13.27 -15.90
N GLY A 146 2.22 -13.96 -16.50
CA GLY A 146 1.16 -14.65 -15.77
C GLY A 146 0.00 -13.77 -15.29
N ASP A 147 -0.02 -12.46 -15.53
CA ASP A 147 -1.11 -11.58 -15.10
C ASP A 147 -2.48 -12.03 -15.63
N LEU A 148 -2.55 -12.70 -16.77
CA LEU A 148 -3.79 -13.30 -17.31
C LEU A 148 -4.36 -14.43 -16.44
N LEU A 149 -3.64 -14.92 -15.44
CA LEU A 149 -4.18 -15.84 -14.43
C LEU A 149 -5.05 -15.14 -13.39
N VAL A 150 -4.99 -13.81 -13.32
CA VAL A 150 -5.71 -12.98 -12.35
C VAL A 150 -6.49 -11.82 -12.97
N PHE A 151 -6.08 -11.31 -14.14
CA PHE A 151 -6.69 -10.17 -14.84
C PHE A 151 -7.03 -10.54 -16.30
N PRO A 152 -8.29 -10.44 -16.76
CA PRO A 152 -9.50 -10.19 -15.94
C PRO A 152 -9.73 -11.28 -14.91
N HIS A 153 -10.67 -11.06 -13.98
CA HIS A 153 -10.96 -12.00 -12.89
C HIS A 153 -11.07 -13.46 -13.36
N THR A 154 -10.40 -14.36 -12.66
CA THR A 154 -10.44 -15.80 -12.88
C THR A 154 -10.86 -16.55 -11.62
N THR A 155 -11.22 -17.83 -11.77
CA THR A 155 -11.60 -18.70 -10.67
C THR A 155 -10.43 -19.47 -10.07
N TYR A 156 -9.20 -19.25 -10.52
CA TYR A 156 -8.03 -19.92 -9.95
C TYR A 156 -7.82 -19.49 -8.49
N THR A 157 -7.52 -20.48 -7.66
CA THR A 157 -7.05 -20.24 -6.29
C THR A 157 -5.61 -19.70 -6.29
N ARG A 158 -5.18 -19.13 -5.17
CA ARG A 158 -3.79 -18.65 -5.00
C ARG A 158 -2.79 -19.80 -5.18
N GLU A 159 -3.11 -20.98 -4.66
CA GLU A 159 -2.30 -22.19 -4.78
C GLU A 159 -2.18 -22.67 -6.24
N GLU A 160 -3.28 -22.67 -6.98
CA GLU A 160 -3.27 -23.05 -8.40
C GLU A 160 -2.44 -22.07 -9.24
N ILE A 161 -2.49 -20.77 -8.93
CA ILE A 161 -1.69 -19.75 -9.60
C ILE A 161 -0.20 -19.98 -9.33
N ILE A 162 0.17 -20.19 -8.05
CA ILE A 162 1.55 -20.48 -7.66
C ILE A 162 2.04 -21.78 -8.31
N TYR A 163 1.19 -22.81 -8.39
CA TYR A 163 1.52 -24.04 -9.10
C TYR A 163 1.90 -23.79 -10.57
N LYS A 164 1.28 -22.82 -11.23
CA LYS A 164 1.51 -22.50 -12.65
C LYS A 164 2.85 -21.79 -12.92
N LEU A 165 3.53 -21.25 -11.91
CA LEU A 165 4.86 -20.63 -12.05
C LEU A 165 5.87 -21.58 -12.72
N ARG A 166 5.75 -22.88 -12.49
CA ARG A 166 6.62 -23.92 -13.08
C ARG A 166 6.58 -24.00 -14.60
N PHE A 167 5.56 -23.45 -15.23
CA PHE A 167 5.38 -23.44 -16.67
C PHE A 167 5.79 -22.13 -17.34
N MET A 168 6.18 -21.12 -16.56
CA MET A 168 6.50 -19.78 -17.05
C MET A 168 7.99 -19.67 -17.35
N LYS A 169 8.31 -19.66 -18.66
CA LYS A 169 9.69 -19.55 -19.12
C LYS A 169 10.28 -18.21 -18.77
N PRO A 170 11.51 -18.16 -18.25
CA PRO A 170 12.14 -16.89 -17.94
C PRO A 170 12.43 -16.07 -19.22
N ALA A 171 12.23 -14.75 -19.13
CA ALA A 171 12.58 -13.77 -20.17
C ALA A 171 14.02 -13.24 -20.00
N SER A 172 14.63 -13.46 -18.83
CA SER A 172 16.01 -13.05 -18.50
C SER A 172 16.61 -13.97 -17.44
N SER A 173 17.91 -13.86 -17.23
CA SER A 173 18.56 -14.58 -16.14
C SER A 173 18.05 -14.14 -14.78
N PHE A 174 18.00 -15.08 -13.83
CA PHE A 174 17.63 -14.81 -12.44
C PHE A 174 18.47 -13.68 -11.84
N ARG A 175 17.83 -12.76 -11.12
CA ARG A 175 18.44 -11.58 -10.47
C ARG A 175 19.10 -10.56 -11.40
N SER A 176 19.03 -10.73 -12.74
CA SER A 176 19.80 -9.90 -13.68
C SER A 176 19.15 -8.56 -14.03
N ARG A 177 17.82 -8.48 -13.94
CA ARG A 177 17.08 -7.24 -14.27
C ARG A 177 15.75 -7.15 -13.52
N TYR A 178 15.22 -5.95 -13.42
CA TYR A 178 13.89 -5.68 -12.90
C TYR A 178 12.84 -6.07 -13.95
N ALA A 179 11.80 -6.78 -13.51
CA ALA A 179 10.58 -7.02 -14.26
C ALA A 179 9.42 -7.17 -13.26
N TYR A 180 8.47 -6.23 -13.29
CA TYR A 180 7.36 -6.20 -12.36
C TYR A 180 6.51 -7.47 -12.47
N ASP A 181 6.21 -8.09 -11.34
CA ASP A 181 5.57 -9.40 -11.24
C ASP A 181 4.57 -9.43 -10.08
N ASN A 182 3.30 -9.75 -10.38
CA ASN A 182 2.25 -9.87 -9.37
C ASN A 182 2.27 -11.26 -8.70
N LEU A 183 2.58 -12.31 -9.45
CA LEU A 183 2.47 -13.69 -8.99
C LEU A 183 3.45 -14.01 -7.85
N LEU A 184 4.63 -13.40 -7.88
CA LEU A 184 5.60 -13.60 -6.80
C LEU A 184 5.18 -12.87 -5.51
N TYR A 185 4.46 -11.76 -5.59
CA TYR A 185 3.83 -11.16 -4.41
C TYR A 185 2.69 -12.02 -3.86
N MET A 186 1.94 -12.70 -4.73
CA MET A 186 0.95 -13.70 -4.27
C MET A 186 1.65 -14.85 -3.56
N THR A 187 2.78 -15.33 -4.12
CA THR A 187 3.63 -16.36 -3.48
C THR A 187 4.13 -15.88 -2.12
N ALA A 188 4.62 -14.64 -2.04
CA ALA A 188 5.06 -14.01 -0.79
C ALA A 188 3.94 -13.98 0.27
N GLY A 189 2.72 -13.66 -0.15
CA GLY A 189 1.54 -13.70 0.73
C GLY A 189 1.22 -15.09 1.26
N GLN A 190 1.51 -16.16 0.53
CA GLN A 190 1.27 -17.53 0.97
C GLN A 190 2.35 -18.07 1.95
N ILE A 191 3.48 -17.39 2.06
CA ILE A 191 4.44 -17.67 3.15
C ILE A 191 3.81 -17.39 4.52
N ILE A 192 2.96 -16.38 4.63
CA ILE A 192 2.35 -15.98 5.91
C ILE A 192 1.50 -17.12 6.51
N PRO A 193 0.49 -17.70 5.82
CA PRO A 193 -0.25 -18.82 6.36
C PRO A 193 0.61 -20.07 6.56
N ALA A 194 1.63 -20.30 5.75
CA ALA A 194 2.55 -21.43 5.91
C ALA A 194 3.34 -21.36 7.24
N VAL A 195 3.62 -20.14 7.74
CA VAL A 195 4.39 -19.92 8.98
C VAL A 195 3.48 -19.73 10.19
N THR A 196 2.33 -19.09 10.02
CA THR A 196 1.49 -18.64 11.14
C THR A 196 0.21 -19.47 11.32
N GLY A 197 -0.23 -20.20 10.29
CA GLY A 197 -1.56 -20.82 10.23
C GLY A 197 -2.72 -19.84 10.02
N THR A 198 -2.43 -18.53 9.90
CA THR A 198 -3.42 -17.46 9.69
C THR A 198 -3.39 -17.01 8.24
N SER A 199 -4.55 -16.87 7.58
CA SER A 199 -4.61 -16.39 6.20
C SER A 199 -3.93 -15.03 6.05
N TRP A 200 -3.40 -14.71 4.85
CA TRP A 200 -2.86 -13.37 4.57
C TRP A 200 -3.91 -12.29 4.87
N ASP A 201 -5.14 -12.54 4.48
CA ASP A 201 -6.27 -11.63 4.64
C ASP A 201 -6.52 -11.30 6.12
N ASP A 202 -6.58 -12.32 6.97
CA ASP A 202 -6.74 -12.14 8.41
C ASP A 202 -5.49 -11.57 9.07
N TYR A 203 -4.30 -11.96 8.61
CA TYR A 203 -3.06 -11.45 9.16
C TYR A 203 -2.95 -9.93 8.95
N ILE A 204 -3.21 -9.43 7.74
CA ILE A 204 -3.24 -7.99 7.44
C ILE A 204 -4.26 -7.28 8.34
N ARG A 205 -5.48 -7.82 8.45
CA ARG A 205 -6.54 -7.23 9.26
C ARG A 205 -6.17 -7.15 10.74
N LEU A 206 -5.62 -8.24 11.30
CA LEU A 206 -5.34 -8.36 12.73
C LEU A 206 -4.06 -7.63 13.15
N HIS A 207 -3.01 -7.70 12.33
CA HIS A 207 -1.68 -7.23 12.73
C HIS A 207 -1.29 -5.88 12.12
N ILE A 208 -2.01 -5.39 11.10
CA ILE A 208 -1.73 -4.09 10.51
C ILE A 208 -2.94 -3.16 10.64
N PHE A 209 -4.12 -3.51 10.10
CA PHE A 209 -5.26 -2.61 10.15
C PHE A 209 -5.73 -2.33 11.57
N GLY A 210 -5.86 -3.38 12.40
CA GLY A 210 -6.31 -3.25 13.79
C GLY A 210 -5.40 -2.34 14.61
N PRO A 211 -4.10 -2.61 14.76
CA PRO A 211 -3.17 -1.78 15.54
C PRO A 211 -3.07 -0.34 15.05
N LEU A 212 -3.15 -0.09 13.73
CA LEU A 212 -3.12 1.25 13.16
C LEU A 212 -4.47 1.97 13.21
N GLY A 213 -5.55 1.29 13.63
CA GLY A 213 -6.91 1.85 13.60
C GLY A 213 -7.40 2.17 12.19
N MET A 214 -7.00 1.37 11.18
CA MET A 214 -7.44 1.48 9.77
C MET A 214 -8.82 0.83 9.62
N ASN A 215 -9.83 1.41 10.27
CA ASN A 215 -11.16 0.80 10.45
C ASN A 215 -12.04 0.84 9.18
N HIS A 216 -11.66 1.62 8.19
CA HIS A 216 -12.33 1.74 6.89
C HIS A 216 -11.58 0.98 5.78
N SER A 217 -10.61 0.13 6.14
CA SER A 217 -9.84 -0.66 5.18
C SER A 217 -10.28 -2.11 5.20
N ASN A 218 -10.25 -2.77 4.04
CA ASN A 218 -10.54 -4.18 3.90
C ASN A 218 -9.66 -4.82 2.80
N VAL A 219 -9.75 -6.15 2.65
CA VAL A 219 -8.92 -6.94 1.73
C VAL A 219 -9.71 -7.52 0.55
N SER A 220 -11.00 -7.18 0.40
CA SER A 220 -11.85 -7.71 -0.67
C SER A 220 -13.02 -6.78 -0.98
N THR A 221 -13.32 -6.60 -2.25
CA THR A 221 -14.54 -5.89 -2.70
C THR A 221 -15.81 -6.68 -2.41
N THR A 222 -15.71 -8.00 -2.16
CA THR A 222 -16.88 -8.82 -1.77
C THR A 222 -17.41 -8.49 -0.38
N LEU A 223 -16.63 -7.76 0.43
CA LEU A 223 -17.03 -7.26 1.73
C LEU A 223 -17.88 -5.99 1.66
N TYR A 224 -17.98 -5.34 0.51
CA TYR A 224 -18.79 -4.15 0.32
C TYR A 224 -20.28 -4.47 0.43
N LYS A 225 -21.01 -3.64 1.18
CA LYS A 225 -22.45 -3.72 1.31
C LYS A 225 -23.10 -2.54 0.61
N ASN A 226 -24.35 -2.72 0.19
CA ASN A 226 -25.11 -1.62 -0.39
C ASN A 226 -25.25 -0.47 0.63
N GLY A 227 -24.87 0.73 0.22
CA GLY A 227 -24.84 1.92 1.08
C GLY A 227 -23.50 2.22 1.75
N ASP A 228 -22.50 1.33 1.66
CA ASP A 228 -21.16 1.61 2.16
C ASP A 228 -20.51 2.78 1.40
N ASN A 229 -19.54 3.41 2.03
CA ASN A 229 -18.82 4.56 1.48
C ASN A 229 -17.63 4.10 0.63
N TYR A 230 -17.87 3.79 -0.64
CA TYR A 230 -16.82 3.42 -1.60
C TYR A 230 -16.97 4.15 -2.94
N ALA A 231 -15.85 4.35 -3.63
CA ALA A 231 -15.81 4.85 -5.00
C ALA A 231 -16.12 3.71 -5.97
N TYR A 232 -16.96 3.98 -6.96
CA TYR A 232 -17.30 3.01 -8.01
C TYR A 232 -16.17 2.92 -9.03
N PRO A 233 -15.92 1.74 -9.61
CA PRO A 233 -14.99 1.61 -10.72
C PRO A 233 -15.57 2.20 -12.00
N HIS A 234 -14.71 2.86 -12.77
CA HIS A 234 -15.07 3.51 -14.03
C HIS A 234 -14.10 3.07 -15.12
N SER A 235 -14.58 2.91 -16.32
CA SER A 235 -13.78 2.62 -17.51
C SER A 235 -14.26 3.44 -18.70
N ARG A 236 -13.36 3.68 -19.66
CA ARG A 236 -13.75 4.28 -20.94
C ARG A 236 -14.22 3.20 -21.90
N VAL A 237 -15.49 3.23 -22.24
CA VAL A 237 -16.11 2.39 -23.25
C VAL A 237 -16.52 3.31 -24.41
N ASP A 238 -16.02 3.03 -25.61
CA ASP A 238 -16.24 3.89 -26.81
C ASP A 238 -15.89 5.37 -26.56
N GLY A 239 -14.79 5.62 -25.82
CA GLY A 239 -14.31 6.96 -25.50
C GLY A 239 -15.08 7.70 -24.42
N LYS A 240 -16.12 7.13 -23.84
CA LYS A 240 -16.94 7.73 -22.77
C LYS A 240 -16.75 6.99 -21.47
N TRP A 241 -16.68 7.74 -20.36
CA TRP A 241 -16.67 7.16 -19.05
C TRP A 241 -17.98 6.45 -18.71
N GLN A 242 -17.89 5.24 -18.23
CA GLN A 242 -19.01 4.43 -17.74
C GLN A 242 -18.66 3.80 -16.41
N VAL A 243 -19.66 3.70 -15.54
CA VAL A 243 -19.56 2.88 -14.32
C VAL A 243 -19.55 1.42 -14.74
N ILE A 244 -18.59 0.67 -14.26
CA ILE A 244 -18.49 -0.77 -14.51
C ILE A 244 -18.76 -1.56 -13.21
N ALA A 245 -18.93 -2.86 -13.31
CA ALA A 245 -19.10 -3.72 -12.14
C ALA A 245 -17.79 -3.80 -11.33
N PHE A 246 -17.93 -4.02 -10.02
CA PHE A 246 -16.79 -4.42 -9.19
C PHE A 246 -16.36 -5.83 -9.59
N GLU A 247 -15.06 -6.00 -9.69
CA GLU A 247 -14.45 -7.31 -9.80
C GLU A 247 -13.72 -7.66 -8.51
N SER A 248 -13.77 -8.93 -8.10
CA SER A 248 -12.96 -9.42 -6.99
C SER A 248 -11.54 -9.66 -7.46
N LEU A 249 -10.58 -9.21 -6.67
CA LEU A 249 -9.16 -9.51 -6.83
C LEU A 249 -8.65 -10.41 -5.70
N ASP A 250 -9.52 -11.19 -5.08
CA ASP A 250 -9.20 -11.97 -3.89
C ASP A 250 -8.12 -13.02 -4.16
N ASN A 251 -8.12 -13.60 -5.37
CA ASN A 251 -7.05 -14.49 -5.80
C ASN A 251 -5.70 -13.78 -5.94
N ALA A 252 -5.68 -12.50 -6.30
CA ALA A 252 -4.49 -11.65 -6.33
C ALA A 252 -4.25 -10.90 -5.01
N GLY A 253 -4.97 -11.25 -3.93
CA GLY A 253 -5.01 -10.52 -2.65
C GLY A 253 -3.69 -9.86 -2.25
N PRO A 254 -2.61 -10.63 -2.01
CA PRO A 254 -1.32 -10.08 -1.55
C PRO A 254 -0.64 -9.12 -2.52
N ALA A 255 -1.04 -9.12 -3.79
CA ALA A 255 -0.49 -8.25 -4.82
C ALA A 255 -1.30 -6.96 -5.04
N GLY A 256 -2.63 -6.96 -4.71
CA GLY A 256 -3.43 -5.82 -5.16
C GLY A 256 -4.85 -5.64 -4.60
N ALA A 257 -5.36 -6.46 -3.67
CA ALA A 257 -6.79 -6.44 -3.32
C ALA A 257 -7.18 -5.52 -2.16
N ILE A 258 -6.27 -4.84 -1.51
CA ILE A 258 -6.62 -3.93 -0.40
C ILE A 258 -7.45 -2.76 -0.95
N ASN A 259 -8.52 -2.47 -0.23
CA ASN A 259 -9.31 -1.26 -0.37
C ASN A 259 -9.14 -0.41 0.88
N SER A 260 -8.94 0.90 0.72
CA SER A 260 -8.67 1.82 1.81
C SER A 260 -9.13 3.23 1.47
N CYS A 261 -9.06 4.13 2.44
CA CYS A 261 -9.46 5.53 2.31
C CYS A 261 -8.32 6.47 2.68
N ALA A 262 -8.45 7.76 2.37
CA ALA A 262 -7.43 8.76 2.66
C ALA A 262 -7.08 8.83 4.15
N ALA A 263 -8.09 8.76 5.04
CA ALA A 263 -7.89 8.79 6.48
C ALA A 263 -7.06 7.61 7.01
N ASP A 264 -7.31 6.39 6.50
CA ASP A 264 -6.57 5.20 6.91
C ASP A 264 -5.18 5.14 6.27
N MET A 265 -5.07 5.48 4.97
CA MET A 265 -3.77 5.55 4.31
C MET A 265 -2.86 6.61 4.90
N ALA A 266 -3.40 7.69 5.46
CA ALA A 266 -2.61 8.68 6.21
C ALA A 266 -1.93 8.07 7.43
N LYS A 267 -2.61 7.17 8.17
CA LYS A 267 -2.03 6.45 9.32
C LYS A 267 -0.93 5.49 8.85
N TRP A 268 -1.16 4.80 7.73
CA TRP A 268 -0.14 3.95 7.11
C TRP A 268 1.11 4.74 6.71
N VAL A 269 0.95 5.88 6.03
CA VAL A 269 2.06 6.77 5.66
C VAL A 269 2.77 7.32 6.90
N GLN A 270 2.03 7.66 7.96
CA GLN A 270 2.58 8.11 9.22
C GLN A 270 3.47 7.05 9.86
N LEU A 271 3.05 5.77 9.86
CA LEU A 271 3.89 4.66 10.32
C LEU A 271 5.19 4.56 9.50
N GLN A 272 5.12 4.68 8.17
CA GLN A 272 6.29 4.57 7.29
C GLN A 272 7.29 5.73 7.48
N LEU A 273 6.81 6.91 7.86
CA LEU A 273 7.65 8.09 8.10
C LEU A 273 8.25 8.11 9.52
N ASN A 274 7.52 7.61 10.50
CA ASN A 274 7.99 7.53 11.87
C ASN A 274 8.87 6.29 12.04
N ARG A 275 10.17 6.45 11.83
CA ARG A 275 11.17 5.38 11.99
C ARG A 275 11.34 4.89 13.43
N GLU A 276 10.62 5.46 14.37
CA GLU A 276 10.68 5.11 15.77
C GLU A 276 9.56 4.13 16.10
N SER A 277 10.02 2.94 16.40
CA SER A 277 9.41 1.86 17.20
C SER A 277 7.89 1.90 17.42
N SER A 278 7.24 0.98 16.87
CA SER A 278 6.14 0.30 17.56
C SER A 278 6.65 -0.41 18.81
#